data_3a1368da229018b9cd9cc296615ebc81
#
_entry.id   3a1368da229018b9cd9cc296615ebc81
#
_cell.length_a   1.000
_cell.length_b   1.000
_cell.length_c   1.000
_cell.angle_alpha   90.00
_cell.angle_beta   90.00
_cell.angle_gamma   90.00
#
_symmetry.space_group_name_H-M   'P 1'
#
loop_
_entity.id
_entity.type
_entity.pdbx_description
1 polymer ?
#
loop_
_entity_poly.entity_id
_entity_poly.type
_entity_poly.pdbx_seq_one_letter_code
_entity_poly.pdbx_strand_id
1 'polypeptide(L)'
;MTNQELLLTLSSCVFFMGLVAWIAYRQTRGEVATREGYFLAGRGLSAVFIAGSMLLTNLSAEQLIGLNGSAYGFNLSSMGWEVTAAISTIAMAFLFLPRYLAGAFSTLPEFLNDRFDSDVRRASVVLFMVGYGLVTIPSVLYSGSIAVLQLFDIPAITGLAYSHALAVTIVAIGSIGAVYAVFGGLRAVAVSDTLNGMGLLVVGIAVPLLGLAALGDGSVLAGLTVVTTTDTHKLSAIGSSSDPTPFATLFTGMIFANLFYWCTNQYVIQRTLGASSLAEGQKGVLFSGLFKVLVPFLMMLPGVIAYHLYGPELASIDLAYPALIRDVLPVYASGFFLAVLLGAVFSSFNSLLNSAATLFCLDVYVPFKERLNNGERVGDVQVVRVAKWASVAIALFSFVVAPLLQFAPDGLWQIIRIFTGFYNIPIIAIVIVGLFTRHVPALGPKLVIGFHLAAYSLLQFVFKEQVAIHFLHLYAILFFIEIGIMLAVGYWRPRAKLWTYTTVSRVDMGPWALAGPCAVTLFSCVVALYLTFSPLGLVGDGSTLYGPILGVLLAMNAAIWWRGLRSA
;
A
#
# COMPACT_ATOMS: atom_id res chain seq x y z
N MET A 1 -31.88 -8.73 1.21
CA MET A 1 -31.60 -9.96 0.42
C MET A 1 -32.53 -11.09 0.86
N THR A 2 -33.08 -11.83 -0.09
CA THR A 2 -33.82 -13.07 0.21
C THR A 2 -32.85 -14.18 0.65
N ASN A 3 -33.37 -15.22 1.31
CA ASN A 3 -32.52 -16.37 1.73
C ASN A 3 -31.84 -17.07 0.54
N GLN A 4 -32.48 -17.08 -0.64
CA GLN A 4 -31.89 -17.64 -1.87
C GLN A 4 -30.74 -16.78 -2.40
N GLU A 5 -30.90 -15.47 -2.42
CA GLU A 5 -29.83 -14.54 -2.82
C GLU A 5 -28.63 -14.60 -1.88
N LEU A 6 -28.87 -14.71 -0.57
CA LEU A 6 -27.82 -14.88 0.41
C LEU A 6 -27.04 -16.19 0.19
N LEU A 7 -27.75 -17.30 -0.03
CA LEU A 7 -27.15 -18.60 -0.29
C LEU A 7 -26.32 -18.58 -1.58
N LEU A 8 -26.83 -17.96 -2.65
CA LEU A 8 -26.11 -17.79 -3.92
C LEU A 8 -24.83 -16.96 -3.73
N THR A 9 -24.95 -15.84 -3.02
CA THR A 9 -23.80 -14.96 -2.73
C THR A 9 -22.72 -15.67 -1.95
N LEU A 10 -23.08 -16.37 -0.86
CA LEU A 10 -22.12 -17.09 -0.03
C LEU A 10 -21.49 -18.27 -0.76
N SER A 11 -22.27 -19.08 -1.48
CA SER A 11 -21.75 -20.24 -2.23
C SER A 11 -20.79 -19.82 -3.35
N SER A 12 -21.12 -18.76 -4.08
CA SER A 12 -20.26 -18.20 -5.12
C SER A 12 -18.99 -17.58 -4.51
N CYS A 13 -19.10 -16.85 -3.39
CA CYS A 13 -17.93 -16.33 -2.67
C CYS A 13 -16.98 -17.46 -2.23
N VAL A 14 -17.51 -18.52 -1.60
CA VAL A 14 -16.71 -19.68 -1.18
C VAL A 14 -16.05 -20.37 -2.37
N PHE A 15 -16.76 -20.48 -3.51
CA PHE A 15 -16.20 -21.04 -4.73
C PHE A 15 -14.99 -20.24 -5.24
N PHE A 16 -15.12 -18.92 -5.40
CA PHE A 16 -14.02 -18.07 -5.88
C PHE A 16 -12.85 -18.05 -4.91
N MET A 17 -13.09 -17.92 -3.61
CA MET A 17 -12.04 -17.99 -2.59
C MET A 17 -11.35 -19.36 -2.55
N GLY A 18 -12.11 -20.43 -2.66
CA GLY A 18 -11.59 -21.80 -2.71
C GLY A 18 -10.72 -22.03 -3.95
N LEU A 19 -11.13 -21.48 -5.10
CA LEU A 19 -10.36 -21.52 -6.35
C LEU A 19 -9.00 -20.81 -6.19
N VAL A 20 -8.99 -19.60 -5.64
CA VAL A 20 -7.75 -18.85 -5.36
C VAL A 20 -6.84 -19.62 -4.39
N ALA A 21 -7.40 -20.15 -3.30
CA ALA A 21 -6.68 -20.95 -2.33
C ALA A 21 -6.05 -22.21 -2.96
N TRP A 22 -6.81 -22.91 -3.79
CA TRP A 22 -6.35 -24.12 -4.47
C TRP A 22 -5.22 -23.83 -5.45
N ILE A 23 -5.33 -22.78 -6.26
CA ILE A 23 -4.28 -22.36 -7.21
C ILE A 23 -3.01 -21.97 -6.44
N ALA A 24 -3.13 -21.13 -5.40
CA ALA A 24 -2.02 -20.73 -4.57
C ALA A 24 -1.32 -21.93 -3.92
N TYR A 25 -2.07 -22.85 -3.34
CA TYR A 25 -1.54 -24.09 -2.76
C TYR A 25 -0.77 -24.93 -3.78
N ARG A 26 -1.33 -25.13 -4.99
CA ARG A 26 -0.67 -25.92 -6.04
C ARG A 26 0.66 -25.31 -6.50
N GLN A 27 0.72 -23.98 -6.60
CA GLN A 27 1.92 -23.29 -7.07
C GLN A 27 3.03 -23.13 -6.02
N THR A 28 2.70 -23.38 -4.74
CA THR A 28 3.66 -23.16 -3.64
C THR A 28 4.11 -24.47 -2.96
N ARG A 29 3.58 -25.59 -3.42
CA ARG A 29 3.83 -26.88 -2.81
C ARG A 29 5.32 -27.27 -2.90
N GLY A 30 5.97 -27.43 -1.72
CA GLY A 30 7.37 -27.87 -1.61
C GLY A 30 8.41 -26.76 -1.40
N GLU A 31 8.08 -25.50 -1.57
CA GLU A 31 9.08 -24.41 -1.51
C GLU A 31 9.24 -23.74 -0.12
N VAL A 32 8.35 -24.02 0.81
CA VAL A 32 8.28 -23.33 2.13
C VAL A 32 9.17 -23.95 3.22
N ALA A 33 10.06 -24.86 2.88
CA ALA A 33 10.89 -25.56 3.88
C ALA A 33 12.16 -24.77 4.29
N THR A 34 12.64 -23.86 3.46
CA THR A 34 13.83 -23.06 3.70
C THR A 34 13.49 -21.62 4.10
N ARG A 35 14.44 -20.93 4.76
CA ARG A 35 14.29 -19.49 5.08
C ARG A 35 14.01 -18.68 3.82
N GLU A 36 14.83 -18.86 2.79
CA GLU A 36 14.72 -18.09 1.55
C GLU A 36 13.41 -18.40 0.82
N GLY A 37 12.97 -19.66 0.83
CA GLY A 37 11.68 -20.08 0.28
C GLY A 37 10.49 -19.44 1.02
N TYR A 38 10.49 -19.48 2.34
CA TYR A 38 9.38 -18.97 3.15
C TYR A 38 9.29 -17.43 3.15
N PHE A 39 10.41 -16.72 3.35
CA PHE A 39 10.41 -15.26 3.53
C PHE A 39 10.59 -14.48 2.23
N LEU A 40 11.26 -15.06 1.21
CA LEU A 40 11.62 -14.38 -0.05
C LEU A 40 11.14 -15.13 -1.29
N ALA A 41 10.26 -16.12 -1.14
CA ALA A 41 9.78 -16.96 -2.26
C ALA A 41 10.92 -17.58 -3.09
N GLY A 42 12.05 -17.92 -2.43
CA GLY A 42 13.24 -18.46 -3.07
C GLY A 42 13.91 -17.52 -4.07
N ARG A 43 13.64 -16.22 -4.01
CA ARG A 43 14.02 -15.21 -5.04
C ARG A 43 13.59 -15.64 -6.45
N GLY A 44 12.38 -16.15 -6.57
CA GLY A 44 11.82 -16.68 -7.82
C GLY A 44 10.59 -15.93 -8.31
N LEU A 45 10.28 -14.74 -7.76
CA LEU A 45 9.10 -13.98 -8.18
C LEU A 45 9.33 -13.29 -9.53
N SER A 46 8.40 -13.52 -10.46
CA SER A 46 8.35 -12.80 -11.74
C SER A 46 7.65 -11.44 -11.60
N ALA A 47 7.79 -10.60 -12.61
CA ALA A 47 7.18 -9.28 -12.68
C ALA A 47 5.67 -9.29 -12.41
N VAL A 48 4.94 -10.28 -12.94
CA VAL A 48 3.48 -10.38 -12.77
C VAL A 48 3.11 -10.57 -11.31
N PHE A 49 3.80 -11.47 -10.59
CA PHE A 49 3.54 -11.71 -9.17
C PHE A 49 3.98 -10.54 -8.29
N ILE A 50 5.07 -9.86 -8.66
CA ILE A 50 5.51 -8.64 -7.96
C ILE A 50 4.48 -7.53 -8.15
N ALA A 51 4.07 -7.26 -9.39
CA ALA A 51 3.10 -6.21 -9.71
C ALA A 51 1.74 -6.45 -9.04
N GLY A 52 1.20 -7.67 -9.19
CA GLY A 52 -0.09 -8.05 -8.63
C GLY A 52 -0.10 -8.01 -7.11
N SER A 53 0.95 -8.53 -6.47
CA SER A 53 1.06 -8.53 -5.02
C SER A 53 1.31 -7.12 -4.45
N MET A 54 2.15 -6.29 -5.09
CA MET A 54 2.34 -4.90 -4.68
C MET A 54 1.05 -4.08 -4.82
N LEU A 55 0.31 -4.28 -5.90
CA LEU A 55 -0.96 -3.61 -6.13
C LEU A 55 -1.96 -3.96 -5.03
N LEU A 56 -2.24 -5.24 -4.83
CA LEU A 56 -3.31 -5.66 -3.92
C LEU A 56 -2.92 -5.52 -2.44
N THR A 57 -1.63 -5.58 -2.12
CA THR A 57 -1.15 -5.26 -0.76
C THR A 57 -1.48 -3.83 -0.36
N ASN A 58 -1.52 -2.91 -1.31
CA ASN A 58 -1.87 -1.52 -1.07
C ASN A 58 -3.37 -1.26 -1.22
N LEU A 59 -4.03 -1.85 -2.22
CA LEU A 59 -5.47 -1.65 -2.46
C LEU A 59 -6.30 -2.53 -1.49
N SER A 60 -6.44 -2.05 -0.27
CA SER A 60 -7.24 -2.67 0.78
C SER A 60 -8.72 -2.24 0.71
N ALA A 61 -9.58 -2.92 1.47
CA ALA A 61 -10.98 -2.53 1.60
C ALA A 61 -11.16 -1.10 2.14
N GLU A 62 -10.27 -0.65 3.02
CA GLU A 62 -10.28 0.71 3.56
C GLU A 62 -10.06 1.77 2.46
N GLN A 63 -9.19 1.48 1.49
CA GLN A 63 -8.97 2.37 0.35
C GLN A 63 -10.16 2.35 -0.60
N LEU A 64 -10.74 1.19 -0.85
CA LEU A 64 -11.92 1.06 -1.72
C LEU A 64 -13.08 1.93 -1.20
N ILE A 65 -13.35 1.89 0.10
CA ILE A 65 -14.40 2.69 0.74
C ILE A 65 -13.96 4.13 0.91
N GLY A 66 -12.76 4.36 1.45
CA GLY A 66 -12.28 5.69 1.80
C GLY A 66 -12.04 6.60 0.59
N LEU A 67 -11.49 6.08 -0.52
CA LEU A 67 -11.29 6.87 -1.73
C LEU A 67 -12.60 7.22 -2.43
N ASN A 68 -13.54 6.27 -2.48
CA ASN A 68 -14.89 6.54 -2.98
C ASN A 68 -15.61 7.57 -2.11
N GLY A 69 -15.58 7.39 -0.79
CA GLY A 69 -16.16 8.34 0.17
C GLY A 69 -15.56 9.74 0.05
N SER A 70 -14.24 9.84 -0.11
CA SER A 70 -13.55 11.11 -0.31
C SER A 70 -13.99 11.79 -1.63
N ALA A 71 -14.12 11.04 -2.71
CA ALA A 71 -14.59 11.57 -3.99
C ALA A 71 -16.07 12.02 -3.92
N TYR A 72 -16.91 11.25 -3.23
CA TYR A 72 -18.32 11.61 -2.99
C TYR A 72 -18.43 12.86 -2.13
N GLY A 73 -17.79 12.90 -0.96
CA GLY A 73 -17.92 14.00 0.00
C GLY A 73 -17.22 15.29 -0.45
N PHE A 74 -16.07 15.16 -1.11
CA PHE A 74 -15.22 16.28 -1.52
C PHE A 74 -15.06 16.34 -3.04
N ASN A 75 -13.94 15.78 -3.55
CA ASN A 75 -13.58 15.77 -4.96
C ASN A 75 -12.47 14.72 -5.22
N LEU A 76 -11.85 14.75 -6.41
CA LEU A 76 -10.77 13.83 -6.75
C LEU A 76 -9.39 14.20 -6.15
N SER A 77 -9.26 15.22 -5.29
CA SER A 77 -7.96 15.62 -4.74
C SER A 77 -7.21 14.50 -4.01
N SER A 78 -7.96 13.58 -3.37
CA SER A 78 -7.37 12.41 -2.70
C SER A 78 -6.67 11.43 -3.66
N MET A 79 -6.84 11.57 -5.00
CA MET A 79 -6.05 10.80 -5.96
C MET A 79 -4.55 11.09 -5.84
N GLY A 80 -4.17 12.21 -5.22
CA GLY A 80 -2.79 12.56 -4.93
C GLY A 80 -2.02 11.44 -4.25
N TRP A 81 -2.63 10.71 -3.34
CA TRP A 81 -2.01 9.56 -2.67
C TRP A 81 -1.64 8.44 -3.63
N GLU A 82 -2.51 8.16 -4.58
CA GLU A 82 -2.38 7.03 -5.49
C GLU A 82 -1.48 7.37 -6.70
N VAL A 83 -1.71 8.52 -7.28
CA VAL A 83 -1.00 8.95 -8.50
C VAL A 83 0.44 9.35 -8.20
N THR A 84 0.72 10.02 -7.07
CA THR A 84 2.11 10.31 -6.66
C THR A 84 2.87 9.07 -6.17
N ALA A 85 2.16 8.01 -5.76
CA ALA A 85 2.77 6.71 -5.51
C ALA A 85 3.48 6.14 -6.75
N ALA A 86 2.94 6.41 -7.96
CA ALA A 86 3.56 6.04 -9.21
C ALA A 86 4.98 6.65 -9.37
N ILE A 87 5.19 7.88 -8.91
CA ILE A 87 6.53 8.51 -8.91
C ILE A 87 7.48 7.76 -7.96
N SER A 88 6.97 7.34 -6.80
CA SER A 88 7.77 6.57 -5.84
C SER A 88 8.13 5.19 -6.36
N THR A 89 7.28 4.55 -7.19
CA THR A 89 7.65 3.29 -7.86
C THR A 89 8.77 3.48 -8.88
N ILE A 90 8.84 4.63 -9.56
CA ILE A 90 10.00 4.97 -10.41
C ILE A 90 11.28 5.06 -9.56
N ALA A 91 11.22 5.79 -8.43
CA ALA A 91 12.36 5.86 -7.51
C ALA A 91 12.75 4.47 -7.00
N MET A 92 11.79 3.60 -6.64
CA MET A 92 12.05 2.23 -6.24
C MET A 92 12.78 1.46 -7.35
N ALA A 93 12.31 1.50 -8.59
CA ALA A 93 12.87 0.74 -9.70
C ALA A 93 14.32 1.13 -10.04
N PHE A 94 14.69 2.42 -9.92
CA PHE A 94 15.99 2.91 -10.36
C PHE A 94 16.98 3.19 -9.21
N LEU A 95 16.50 3.57 -8.04
CA LEU A 95 17.37 4.03 -6.95
C LEU A 95 17.50 2.99 -5.84
N PHE A 96 16.42 2.38 -5.40
CA PHE A 96 16.41 1.51 -4.22
C PHE A 96 16.60 0.03 -4.60
N LEU A 97 15.80 -0.50 -5.50
CA LEU A 97 15.79 -1.91 -5.87
C LEU A 97 17.16 -2.44 -6.35
N PRO A 98 17.89 -1.73 -7.25
CA PRO A 98 19.22 -2.20 -7.67
C PRO A 98 20.18 -2.35 -6.47
N ARG A 99 20.09 -1.44 -5.50
CA ARG A 99 20.92 -1.48 -4.30
C ARG A 99 20.53 -2.61 -3.37
N TYR A 100 19.25 -2.82 -3.13
CA TYR A 100 18.76 -3.89 -2.28
C TYR A 100 19.12 -5.28 -2.81
N LEU A 101 18.92 -5.51 -4.11
CA LEU A 101 19.25 -6.79 -4.74
C LEU A 101 20.76 -7.02 -4.82
N ALA A 102 21.55 -5.97 -5.08
CA ALA A 102 23.00 -6.07 -5.09
C ALA A 102 23.58 -6.44 -3.71
N GLY A 103 22.98 -5.94 -2.62
CA GLY A 103 23.36 -6.31 -1.25
C GLY A 103 22.76 -7.64 -0.77
N ALA A 104 21.89 -8.27 -1.56
CA ALA A 104 21.19 -9.51 -1.22
C ALA A 104 20.43 -9.47 0.12
N PHE A 105 20.00 -8.29 0.58
CA PHE A 105 19.28 -8.13 1.84
C PHE A 105 17.94 -8.87 1.83
N SER A 106 17.60 -9.42 3.00
CA SER A 106 16.31 -10.10 3.21
C SER A 106 15.28 -9.15 3.85
N THR A 107 15.76 -8.17 4.60
CA THR A 107 14.94 -7.17 5.28
C THR A 107 15.57 -5.77 5.20
N LEU A 108 14.76 -4.73 5.33
CA LEU A 108 15.27 -3.36 5.44
C LEU A 108 16.16 -3.16 6.70
N PRO A 109 15.79 -3.67 7.89
CA PRO A 109 16.67 -3.59 9.06
C PRO A 109 18.03 -4.28 8.88
N GLU A 110 18.10 -5.34 8.06
CA GLU A 110 19.38 -5.97 7.71
C GLU A 110 20.28 -5.01 6.92
N PHE A 111 19.74 -4.28 5.95
CA PHE A 111 20.47 -3.19 5.28
C PHE A 111 20.94 -2.11 6.26
N LEU A 112 20.08 -1.70 7.20
CA LEU A 112 20.44 -0.69 8.19
C LEU A 112 21.54 -1.17 9.14
N ASN A 113 21.60 -2.46 9.46
CA ASN A 113 22.67 -3.08 10.22
C ASN A 113 24.02 -3.04 9.48
N ASP A 114 24.02 -3.40 8.20
CA ASP A 114 25.22 -3.35 7.35
C ASP A 114 25.74 -1.92 7.19
N ARG A 115 24.82 -0.99 6.98
CA ARG A 115 25.15 0.42 6.76
C ARG A 115 25.58 1.16 8.02
N PHE A 116 24.97 0.89 9.15
CA PHE A 116 25.18 1.62 10.40
C PHE A 116 25.67 0.68 11.52
N ASP A 117 24.77 0.14 12.32
CA ASP A 117 25.07 -0.81 13.39
C ASP A 117 23.82 -1.60 13.86
N SER A 118 24.04 -2.53 14.79
CA SER A 118 23.00 -3.39 15.36
C SER A 118 21.95 -2.63 16.19
N ASP A 119 22.26 -1.46 16.72
CA ASP A 119 21.30 -0.69 17.51
C ASP A 119 20.30 0.02 16.58
N VAL A 120 20.77 0.56 15.46
CA VAL A 120 19.90 1.14 14.42
C VAL A 120 18.98 0.06 13.84
N ARG A 121 19.49 -1.17 13.60
CA ARG A 121 18.69 -2.32 13.22
C ARG A 121 17.58 -2.59 14.24
N ARG A 122 17.94 -2.72 15.52
CA ARG A 122 16.97 -3.01 16.59
C ARG A 122 15.92 -1.93 16.71
N ALA A 123 16.32 -0.66 16.69
CA ALA A 123 15.40 0.47 16.78
C ALA A 123 14.39 0.47 15.61
N SER A 124 14.86 0.23 14.38
CA SER A 124 13.98 0.15 13.20
C SER A 124 13.01 -1.04 13.28
N VAL A 125 13.47 -2.20 13.77
CA VAL A 125 12.60 -3.37 13.99
C VAL A 125 11.51 -3.06 15.01
N VAL A 126 11.85 -2.43 16.12
CA VAL A 126 10.88 -2.03 17.16
C VAL A 126 9.83 -1.09 16.55
N LEU A 127 10.24 -0.08 15.80
CA LEU A 127 9.34 0.85 15.14
C LEU A 127 8.37 0.13 14.19
N PHE A 128 8.85 -0.75 13.34
CA PHE A 128 8.00 -1.54 12.45
C PHE A 128 7.07 -2.49 13.22
N MET A 129 7.56 -3.22 14.21
CA MET A 129 6.76 -4.18 14.97
C MET A 129 5.65 -3.51 15.76
N VAL A 130 5.94 -2.36 16.38
CA VAL A 130 4.94 -1.54 17.09
C VAL A 130 3.92 -0.98 16.10
N GLY A 131 4.38 -0.41 14.97
CA GLY A 131 3.49 0.12 13.94
C GLY A 131 2.58 -0.94 13.32
N TYR A 132 3.14 -2.10 12.97
CA TYR A 132 2.34 -3.18 12.37
C TYR A 132 1.41 -3.84 13.39
N GLY A 133 1.90 -4.17 14.58
CA GLY A 133 1.15 -4.92 15.57
C GLY A 133 0.03 -4.13 16.23
N LEU A 134 0.27 -2.85 16.58
CA LEU A 134 -0.72 -2.03 17.28
C LEU A 134 -1.65 -1.26 16.34
N VAL A 135 -1.20 -0.93 15.13
CA VAL A 135 -1.96 -0.03 14.25
C VAL A 135 -2.34 -0.72 12.94
N THR A 136 -1.37 -1.08 12.11
CA THR A 136 -1.65 -1.39 10.71
C THR A 136 -2.42 -2.71 10.54
N ILE A 137 -2.02 -3.80 11.21
CA ILE A 137 -2.72 -5.10 11.12
C ILE A 137 -4.13 -5.02 11.72
N PRO A 138 -4.33 -4.48 12.96
CA PRO A 138 -5.67 -4.28 13.49
C PRO A 138 -6.57 -3.40 12.62
N SER A 139 -6.03 -2.34 12.02
CA SER A 139 -6.79 -1.42 11.17
C SER A 139 -7.31 -2.08 9.89
N VAL A 140 -6.49 -2.93 9.24
CA VAL A 140 -6.90 -3.70 8.06
C VAL A 140 -8.04 -4.66 8.39
N LEU A 141 -7.96 -5.37 9.51
CA LEU A 141 -9.03 -6.26 9.95
C LEU A 141 -10.30 -5.51 10.31
N TYR A 142 -10.17 -4.41 11.02
CA TYR A 142 -11.29 -3.57 11.44
C TYR A 142 -12.03 -2.98 10.24
N SER A 143 -11.31 -2.31 9.33
CA SER A 143 -11.90 -1.69 8.13
C SER A 143 -12.56 -2.72 7.20
N GLY A 144 -11.88 -3.85 6.98
CA GLY A 144 -12.43 -4.96 6.19
C GLY A 144 -13.70 -5.54 6.81
N SER A 145 -13.74 -5.66 8.13
CA SER A 145 -14.92 -6.16 8.85
C SER A 145 -16.09 -5.19 8.81
N ILE A 146 -15.84 -3.87 8.94
CA ILE A 146 -16.88 -2.84 8.78
C ILE A 146 -17.46 -2.89 7.37
N ALA A 147 -16.60 -3.01 6.35
CA ALA A 147 -17.05 -3.10 4.97
C ALA A 147 -18.01 -4.27 4.74
N VAL A 148 -17.68 -5.45 5.29
CA VAL A 148 -18.56 -6.64 5.22
C VAL A 148 -19.84 -6.44 6.00
N LEU A 149 -19.76 -5.87 7.22
CA LEU A 149 -20.94 -5.59 8.05
C LEU A 149 -21.93 -4.66 7.37
N GLN A 150 -21.44 -3.60 6.71
CA GLN A 150 -22.28 -2.60 6.04
C GLN A 150 -22.90 -3.13 4.74
N LEU A 151 -22.11 -3.89 3.95
CA LEU A 151 -22.60 -4.43 2.67
C LEU A 151 -23.64 -5.52 2.84
N PHE A 152 -23.54 -6.33 3.89
CA PHE A 152 -24.37 -7.52 4.07
C PHE A 152 -25.31 -7.43 5.29
N ASP A 153 -25.33 -6.30 5.98
CA ASP A 153 -26.16 -6.07 7.17
C ASP A 153 -26.11 -7.27 8.16
N ILE A 154 -24.87 -7.69 8.48
CA ILE A 154 -24.63 -8.86 9.36
C ILE A 154 -25.41 -8.77 10.69
N PRO A 155 -25.53 -7.60 11.35
CA PRO A 155 -26.36 -7.48 12.55
C PRO A 155 -27.81 -7.89 12.34
N ALA A 156 -28.43 -7.46 11.24
CA ALA A 156 -29.81 -7.84 10.93
C ALA A 156 -29.96 -9.33 10.62
N ILE A 157 -28.98 -9.95 9.94
CA ILE A 157 -28.99 -11.39 9.62
C ILE A 157 -28.78 -12.26 10.89
N THR A 158 -27.87 -11.82 11.78
CA THR A 158 -27.45 -12.64 12.94
C THR A 158 -28.22 -12.34 14.22
N GLY A 159 -28.92 -11.20 14.29
CA GLY A 159 -29.55 -10.69 15.53
C GLY A 159 -28.56 -10.23 16.61
N LEU A 160 -27.27 -10.14 16.29
CA LEU A 160 -26.24 -9.71 17.23
C LEU A 160 -26.18 -8.19 17.33
N ALA A 161 -25.85 -7.68 18.52
CA ALA A 161 -25.51 -6.27 18.68
C ALA A 161 -24.27 -5.94 17.82
N TYR A 162 -24.21 -4.72 17.27
CA TYR A 162 -23.17 -4.29 16.32
C TYR A 162 -21.74 -4.63 16.77
N SER A 163 -21.39 -4.33 18.04
CA SER A 163 -20.05 -4.62 18.59
C SER A 163 -19.70 -6.11 18.62
N HIS A 164 -20.68 -6.97 18.90
CA HIS A 164 -20.48 -8.42 18.86
C HIS A 164 -20.37 -8.94 17.43
N ALA A 165 -21.22 -8.46 16.52
CA ALA A 165 -21.16 -8.78 15.11
C ALA A 165 -19.80 -8.38 14.51
N LEU A 166 -19.29 -7.19 14.88
CA LEU A 166 -17.97 -6.71 14.49
C LEU A 166 -16.85 -7.64 14.99
N ALA A 167 -16.85 -7.98 16.27
CA ALA A 167 -15.82 -8.85 16.86
C ALA A 167 -15.82 -10.24 16.21
N VAL A 168 -17.00 -10.85 16.00
CA VAL A 168 -17.14 -12.14 15.33
C VAL A 168 -16.64 -12.06 13.88
N THR A 169 -16.97 -10.99 13.15
CA THR A 169 -16.53 -10.79 11.76
C THR A 169 -15.01 -10.62 11.68
N ILE A 170 -14.40 -9.86 12.60
CA ILE A 170 -12.93 -9.69 12.70
C ILE A 170 -12.25 -11.06 12.90
N VAL A 171 -12.74 -11.85 13.85
CA VAL A 171 -12.17 -13.18 14.13
C VAL A 171 -12.35 -14.12 12.95
N ALA A 172 -13.51 -14.12 12.31
CA ALA A 172 -13.79 -14.98 11.15
C ALA A 172 -12.87 -14.62 9.97
N ILE A 173 -12.85 -13.35 9.56
CA ILE A 173 -12.01 -12.85 8.46
C ILE A 173 -10.53 -13.05 8.77
N GLY A 174 -10.10 -12.66 9.97
CA GLY A 174 -8.71 -12.76 10.38
C GLY A 174 -8.22 -14.21 10.47
N SER A 175 -9.06 -15.14 10.94
CA SER A 175 -8.71 -16.57 11.01
C SER A 175 -8.52 -17.18 9.62
N ILE A 176 -9.42 -16.90 8.68
CA ILE A 176 -9.29 -17.35 7.29
C ILE A 176 -8.01 -16.76 6.66
N GLY A 177 -7.78 -15.45 6.83
CA GLY A 177 -6.57 -14.79 6.33
C GLY A 177 -5.29 -15.41 6.92
N ALA A 178 -5.23 -15.60 8.24
CA ALA A 178 -4.05 -16.14 8.91
C ALA A 178 -3.61 -17.52 8.38
N VAL A 179 -4.54 -18.36 7.97
CA VAL A 179 -4.23 -19.68 7.37
C VAL A 179 -3.34 -19.53 6.13
N TYR A 180 -3.63 -18.58 5.26
CA TYR A 180 -2.81 -18.33 4.07
C TYR A 180 -1.39 -17.90 4.43
N ALA A 181 -1.24 -16.93 5.34
CA ALA A 181 0.06 -16.41 5.74
C ALA A 181 0.92 -17.45 6.48
N VAL A 182 0.32 -18.21 7.40
CA VAL A 182 1.03 -19.19 8.24
C VAL A 182 1.54 -20.38 7.43
N PHE A 183 0.76 -20.88 6.47
CA PHE A 183 1.10 -22.10 5.74
C PHE A 183 1.77 -21.87 4.39
N GLY A 184 1.57 -20.72 3.74
CA GLY A 184 1.99 -20.50 2.36
C GLY A 184 3.27 -19.68 2.16
N GLY A 185 3.72 -18.91 3.15
CA GLY A 185 4.84 -18.00 3.02
C GLY A 185 4.63 -16.92 1.94
N LEU A 186 5.70 -16.20 1.57
CA LEU A 186 5.61 -15.06 0.63
C LEU A 186 5.08 -15.44 -0.75
N ARG A 187 5.42 -16.62 -1.27
CA ARG A 187 5.00 -17.04 -2.62
C ARG A 187 3.50 -17.28 -2.70
N ALA A 188 2.91 -17.95 -1.70
CA ALA A 188 1.47 -18.16 -1.68
C ALA A 188 0.71 -16.83 -1.57
N VAL A 189 1.22 -15.91 -0.76
CA VAL A 189 0.67 -14.54 -0.65
C VAL A 189 0.73 -13.85 -2.02
N ALA A 190 1.89 -13.86 -2.70
CA ALA A 190 2.04 -13.20 -4.00
C ALA A 190 1.14 -13.80 -5.10
N VAL A 191 0.95 -15.12 -5.11
CA VAL A 191 0.04 -15.81 -6.06
C VAL A 191 -1.41 -15.45 -5.78
N SER A 192 -1.85 -15.56 -4.52
CA SER A 192 -3.24 -15.22 -4.14
C SER A 192 -3.53 -13.74 -4.37
N ASP A 193 -2.58 -12.85 -4.06
CA ASP A 193 -2.70 -11.43 -4.32
C ASP A 193 -2.89 -11.14 -5.81
N THR A 194 -2.10 -11.78 -6.67
CA THR A 194 -2.20 -11.59 -8.13
C THR A 194 -3.58 -12.01 -8.66
N LEU A 195 -4.11 -13.14 -8.20
CA LEU A 195 -5.43 -13.62 -8.62
C LEU A 195 -6.56 -12.71 -8.10
N ASN A 196 -6.50 -12.33 -6.83
CA ASN A 196 -7.46 -11.40 -6.23
C ASN A 196 -7.36 -10.01 -6.87
N GLY A 197 -6.14 -9.57 -7.25
CA GLY A 197 -5.90 -8.32 -7.97
C GLY A 197 -6.56 -8.30 -9.35
N MET A 198 -6.55 -9.43 -10.07
CA MET A 198 -7.31 -9.57 -11.33
C MET A 198 -8.82 -9.42 -11.07
N GLY A 199 -9.34 -10.05 -10.02
CA GLY A 199 -10.73 -9.87 -9.59
C GLY A 199 -11.06 -8.40 -9.28
N LEU A 200 -10.16 -7.72 -8.56
CA LEU A 200 -10.32 -6.30 -8.23
C LEU A 200 -10.33 -5.40 -9.48
N LEU A 201 -9.51 -5.70 -10.48
CA LEU A 201 -9.54 -4.98 -11.76
C LEU A 201 -10.87 -5.18 -12.48
N VAL A 202 -11.40 -6.41 -12.51
CA VAL A 202 -12.71 -6.71 -13.12
C VAL A 202 -13.81 -5.91 -12.42
N VAL A 203 -13.88 -5.97 -11.09
CA VAL A 203 -14.88 -5.22 -10.30
C VAL A 203 -14.67 -3.71 -10.45
N GLY A 204 -13.41 -3.25 -10.36
CA GLY A 204 -13.04 -1.85 -10.47
C GLY A 204 -13.39 -1.23 -11.83
N ILE A 205 -13.42 -2.02 -12.90
CA ILE A 205 -13.91 -1.58 -14.22
C ILE A 205 -15.44 -1.69 -14.32
N ALA A 206 -15.99 -2.80 -13.85
CA ALA A 206 -17.43 -3.06 -13.99
C ALA A 206 -18.28 -2.06 -13.21
N VAL A 207 -17.90 -1.73 -11.97
CA VAL A 207 -18.70 -0.85 -11.10
C VAL A 207 -18.85 0.57 -11.67
N PRO A 208 -17.77 1.27 -12.09
CA PRO A 208 -17.93 2.57 -12.75
C PRO A 208 -18.80 2.50 -14.02
N LEU A 209 -18.63 1.47 -14.86
CA LEU A 209 -19.42 1.32 -16.07
C LEU A 209 -20.90 1.08 -15.79
N LEU A 210 -21.22 0.22 -14.82
CA LEU A 210 -22.59 -0.01 -14.38
C LEU A 210 -23.19 1.25 -13.73
N GLY A 211 -22.41 1.96 -12.92
CA GLY A 211 -22.81 3.22 -12.30
C GLY A 211 -23.08 4.32 -13.33
N LEU A 212 -22.22 4.47 -14.34
CA LEU A 212 -22.46 5.41 -15.45
C LEU A 212 -23.70 5.03 -16.27
N ALA A 213 -23.91 3.73 -16.53
CA ALA A 213 -25.10 3.27 -17.20
C ALA A 213 -26.38 3.58 -16.38
N ALA A 214 -26.34 3.39 -15.07
CA ALA A 214 -27.44 3.74 -14.18
C ALA A 214 -27.71 5.26 -14.17
N LEU A 215 -26.67 6.09 -14.15
CA LEU A 215 -26.78 7.54 -14.20
C LEU A 215 -27.30 8.05 -15.58
N GLY A 216 -27.02 7.33 -16.65
CA GLY A 216 -27.36 7.69 -18.03
C GLY A 216 -28.53 6.90 -18.61
N ASP A 217 -29.48 6.44 -17.80
CA ASP A 217 -30.67 5.69 -18.21
C ASP A 217 -30.38 4.51 -19.16
N GLY A 218 -29.33 3.75 -18.83
CA GLY A 218 -28.84 2.59 -19.59
C GLY A 218 -27.66 2.89 -20.54
N SER A 219 -27.24 4.15 -20.70
CA SER A 219 -26.16 4.55 -21.57
C SER A 219 -24.93 5.02 -20.77
N VAL A 220 -23.80 4.31 -20.87
CA VAL A 220 -22.51 4.70 -20.26
C VAL A 220 -22.05 6.08 -20.76
N LEU A 221 -22.25 6.38 -22.05
CA LEU A 221 -21.83 7.65 -22.63
C LEU A 221 -22.69 8.82 -22.11
N ALA A 222 -23.99 8.61 -21.95
CA ALA A 222 -24.87 9.62 -21.37
C ALA A 222 -24.50 9.90 -19.91
N GLY A 223 -24.26 8.85 -19.10
CA GLY A 223 -23.77 9.01 -17.73
C GLY A 223 -22.41 9.71 -17.65
N LEU A 224 -21.50 9.40 -18.55
CA LEU A 224 -20.21 10.10 -18.63
C LEU A 224 -20.41 11.59 -18.97
N THR A 225 -21.34 11.91 -19.86
CA THR A 225 -21.66 13.31 -20.18
C THR A 225 -22.18 14.04 -18.94
N VAL A 226 -23.09 13.42 -18.16
CA VAL A 226 -23.57 14.02 -16.89
C VAL A 226 -22.40 14.32 -15.97
N VAL A 227 -21.53 13.34 -15.68
CA VAL A 227 -20.39 13.52 -14.77
C VAL A 227 -19.40 14.60 -15.26
N THR A 228 -19.24 14.76 -16.57
CA THR A 228 -18.28 15.72 -17.14
C THR A 228 -18.86 17.10 -17.41
N THR A 229 -20.17 17.29 -17.32
CA THR A 229 -20.83 18.57 -17.58
C THR A 229 -21.58 19.14 -16.37
N THR A 230 -21.91 18.31 -15.39
CA THR A 230 -22.64 18.71 -14.19
C THR A 230 -21.72 18.58 -12.97
N ASP A 231 -21.74 19.53 -12.05
CA ASP A 231 -20.93 19.52 -10.81
C ASP A 231 -19.45 19.17 -11.05
N THR A 232 -18.86 19.72 -12.11
CA THR A 232 -17.48 19.40 -12.54
C THR A 232 -16.42 19.63 -11.45
N HIS A 233 -16.74 20.44 -10.41
CA HIS A 233 -15.89 20.59 -9.24
C HIS A 233 -15.58 19.27 -8.52
N LYS A 234 -16.48 18.28 -8.62
CA LYS A 234 -16.25 16.91 -8.10
C LYS A 234 -15.12 16.18 -8.80
N LEU A 235 -14.83 16.54 -10.04
CA LEU A 235 -13.69 16.01 -10.79
C LEU A 235 -12.35 16.70 -10.46
N SER A 236 -12.33 17.73 -9.61
CA SER A 236 -11.10 18.45 -9.32
C SER A 236 -10.07 17.59 -8.60
N ALA A 237 -8.89 17.44 -9.22
CA ALA A 237 -7.69 16.89 -8.59
C ALA A 237 -6.91 17.94 -7.77
N ILE A 238 -7.26 19.21 -7.94
CA ILE A 238 -6.60 20.34 -7.27
C ILE A 238 -7.36 20.62 -5.98
N GLY A 239 -6.89 20.02 -4.89
CA GLY A 239 -7.45 20.25 -3.56
C GLY A 239 -7.16 21.64 -3.02
N SER A 240 -8.18 22.28 -2.44
CA SER A 240 -8.06 23.52 -1.68
C SER A 240 -7.36 23.27 -0.34
N SER A 241 -7.04 24.34 0.39
CA SER A 241 -6.44 24.23 1.73
C SER A 241 -7.35 23.58 2.77
N SER A 242 -8.66 23.57 2.54
CA SER A 242 -9.67 22.94 3.39
C SER A 242 -10.00 21.50 3.01
N ASP A 243 -9.55 21.04 1.83
CA ASP A 243 -9.79 19.66 1.41
C ASP A 243 -8.88 18.67 2.18
N PRO A 244 -9.29 17.40 2.30
CA PRO A 244 -8.49 16.37 2.97
C PRO A 244 -7.08 16.18 2.40
N THR A 245 -6.90 16.57 1.13
CA THR A 245 -5.62 16.49 0.43
C THR A 245 -5.36 17.80 -0.33
N PRO A 246 -4.84 18.83 0.35
CA PRO A 246 -4.47 20.08 -0.31
C PRO A 246 -3.41 19.86 -1.39
N PHE A 247 -3.56 20.50 -2.55
CA PHE A 247 -2.65 20.29 -3.70
C PHE A 247 -1.17 20.56 -3.36
N ALA A 248 -0.89 21.57 -2.54
CA ALA A 248 0.47 21.90 -2.12
C ALA A 248 1.17 20.75 -1.37
N THR A 249 0.40 19.83 -0.74
CA THR A 249 0.96 18.69 0.02
C THR A 249 1.63 17.65 -0.87
N LEU A 250 1.29 17.61 -2.16
CA LEU A 250 1.93 16.72 -3.14
C LEU A 250 3.43 17.00 -3.27
N PHE A 251 3.81 18.28 -3.16
CA PHE A 251 5.20 18.75 -3.32
C PHE A 251 5.97 18.80 -2.00
N THR A 252 5.35 18.40 -0.90
CA THR A 252 5.93 18.42 0.44
C THR A 252 5.91 17.03 1.06
N GLY A 253 5.16 16.80 2.11
CA GLY A 253 5.21 15.54 2.88
C GLY A 253 4.65 14.32 2.18
N MET A 254 3.73 14.47 1.24
CA MET A 254 3.14 13.32 0.55
C MET A 254 4.18 12.52 -0.25
N ILE A 255 5.14 13.20 -0.90
CA ILE A 255 6.21 12.53 -1.63
C ILE A 255 7.07 11.67 -0.69
N PHE A 256 7.38 12.16 0.52
CA PHE A 256 8.19 11.40 1.51
C PHE A 256 7.41 10.24 2.10
N ALA A 257 6.11 10.41 2.37
CA ALA A 257 5.23 9.33 2.82
C ALA A 257 5.12 8.22 1.75
N ASN A 258 4.99 8.58 0.48
CA ASN A 258 4.96 7.62 -0.62
C ASN A 258 6.33 6.97 -0.87
N LEU A 259 7.44 7.72 -0.78
CA LEU A 259 8.79 7.14 -0.85
C LEU A 259 9.01 6.15 0.30
N PHE A 260 8.59 6.48 1.53
CA PHE A 260 8.63 5.52 2.62
C PHE A 260 7.85 4.25 2.25
N TYR A 261 6.58 4.41 1.87
CA TYR A 261 5.69 3.28 1.62
C TYR A 261 6.21 2.34 0.52
N TRP A 262 6.58 2.90 -0.63
CA TRP A 262 6.95 2.12 -1.82
C TRP A 262 8.42 1.68 -1.86
N CYS A 263 9.31 2.39 -1.15
CA CYS A 263 10.75 2.14 -1.23
C CYS A 263 11.37 1.54 0.03
N THR A 264 10.72 1.66 1.19
CA THR A 264 11.33 1.26 2.47
C THR A 264 10.41 0.48 3.40
N ASN A 265 9.10 0.49 3.17
CA ASN A 265 8.17 -0.22 4.03
C ASN A 265 8.28 -1.73 3.81
N GLN A 266 8.70 -2.47 4.84
CA GLN A 266 9.07 -3.88 4.74
C GLN A 266 7.98 -4.74 4.09
N TYR A 267 6.71 -4.58 4.47
CA TYR A 267 5.65 -5.42 3.94
C TYR A 267 5.32 -5.14 2.46
N VAL A 268 5.77 -4.02 1.92
CA VAL A 268 5.66 -3.69 0.48
C VAL A 268 6.89 -4.17 -0.28
N ILE A 269 8.10 -3.81 0.19
CA ILE A 269 9.34 -4.11 -0.54
C ILE A 269 9.73 -5.58 -0.50
N GLN A 270 9.21 -6.37 0.43
CA GLN A 270 9.58 -7.79 0.59
C GLN A 270 9.35 -8.60 -0.70
N ARG A 271 8.35 -8.25 -1.51
CA ARG A 271 8.09 -8.88 -2.82
C ARG A 271 9.19 -8.58 -3.81
N THR A 272 9.66 -7.34 -3.81
CA THR A 272 10.74 -6.92 -4.72
C THR A 272 12.08 -7.53 -4.33
N LEU A 273 12.31 -7.77 -3.04
CA LEU A 273 13.49 -8.49 -2.55
C LEU A 273 13.47 -9.98 -2.95
N GLY A 274 12.27 -10.54 -3.21
CA GLY A 274 12.05 -11.89 -3.74
C GLY A 274 12.11 -11.99 -5.26
N ALA A 275 12.46 -10.92 -5.99
CA ALA A 275 12.55 -10.91 -7.44
C ALA A 275 13.59 -11.90 -7.97
N SER A 276 13.29 -12.57 -9.10
CA SER A 276 14.20 -13.52 -9.75
C SER A 276 15.37 -12.86 -10.49
N SER A 277 15.22 -11.58 -10.84
CA SER A 277 16.27 -10.74 -11.43
C SER A 277 15.95 -9.26 -11.21
N LEU A 278 16.93 -8.38 -11.43
CA LEU A 278 16.70 -6.94 -11.41
C LEU A 278 15.66 -6.54 -12.46
N ALA A 279 15.75 -7.10 -13.67
CA ALA A 279 14.80 -6.82 -14.74
C ALA A 279 13.35 -7.18 -14.36
N GLU A 280 13.12 -8.36 -13.77
CA GLU A 280 11.79 -8.77 -13.28
C GLU A 280 11.29 -7.89 -12.15
N GLY A 281 12.17 -7.51 -11.23
CA GLY A 281 11.86 -6.56 -10.17
C GLY A 281 11.46 -5.18 -10.70
N GLN A 282 12.23 -4.62 -11.66
CA GLN A 282 11.91 -3.34 -12.29
C GLN A 282 10.59 -3.36 -13.04
N LYS A 283 10.33 -4.41 -13.85
CA LYS A 283 9.04 -4.60 -14.54
C LYS A 283 7.89 -4.62 -13.54
N GLY A 284 8.00 -5.46 -12.49
CA GLY A 284 6.95 -5.62 -11.49
C GLY A 284 6.62 -4.31 -10.77
N VAL A 285 7.64 -3.57 -10.33
CA VAL A 285 7.50 -2.29 -9.65
C VAL A 285 6.88 -1.23 -10.57
N LEU A 286 7.36 -1.08 -11.81
CA LEU A 286 6.83 -0.09 -12.74
C LEU A 286 5.40 -0.43 -13.19
N PHE A 287 5.07 -1.71 -13.36
CA PHE A 287 3.70 -2.13 -13.66
C PHE A 287 2.76 -1.87 -12.47
N SER A 288 3.21 -2.04 -11.22
CA SER A 288 2.40 -1.64 -10.06
C SER A 288 2.14 -0.14 -10.06
N GLY A 289 3.11 0.69 -10.46
CA GLY A 289 2.93 2.13 -10.66
C GLY A 289 1.90 2.47 -11.74
N LEU A 290 1.88 1.73 -12.85
CA LEU A 290 0.90 1.91 -13.91
C LEU A 290 -0.53 1.62 -13.42
N PHE A 291 -0.71 0.56 -12.62
CA PHE A 291 -2.00 0.29 -11.99
C PHE A 291 -2.44 1.42 -11.04
N LYS A 292 -1.49 2.10 -10.37
CA LYS A 292 -1.79 3.25 -9.51
C LYS A 292 -2.38 4.43 -10.27
N VAL A 293 -1.97 4.64 -11.50
CA VAL A 293 -2.56 5.64 -12.40
C VAL A 293 -4.02 5.34 -12.73
N LEU A 294 -4.43 4.07 -12.71
CA LEU A 294 -5.81 3.66 -12.97
C LEU A 294 -6.73 3.78 -11.74
N VAL A 295 -6.17 3.86 -10.53
CA VAL A 295 -6.97 3.88 -9.28
C VAL A 295 -8.03 4.99 -9.24
N PRO A 296 -7.79 6.24 -9.69
CA PRO A 296 -8.84 7.25 -9.73
C PRO A 296 -10.09 6.80 -10.50
N PHE A 297 -9.91 6.10 -11.61
CA PHE A 297 -11.03 5.59 -12.42
C PHE A 297 -11.70 4.38 -11.76
N LEU A 298 -10.92 3.49 -11.15
CA LEU A 298 -11.41 2.24 -10.57
C LEU A 298 -12.08 2.44 -9.20
N MET A 299 -11.58 3.39 -8.39
CA MET A 299 -11.93 3.51 -6.98
C MET A 299 -12.39 4.91 -6.54
N MET A 300 -12.32 5.93 -7.39
CA MET A 300 -12.78 7.27 -7.02
C MET A 300 -13.94 7.73 -7.91
N LEU A 301 -13.90 7.41 -9.19
CA LEU A 301 -15.00 7.72 -10.10
C LEU A 301 -16.35 7.16 -9.62
N PRO A 302 -16.46 5.93 -9.05
CA PRO A 302 -17.71 5.47 -8.46
C PRO A 302 -18.25 6.38 -7.35
N GLY A 303 -17.38 7.02 -6.56
CA GLY A 303 -17.79 8.02 -5.56
C GLY A 303 -18.37 9.29 -6.18
N VAL A 304 -17.80 9.76 -7.28
CA VAL A 304 -18.37 10.88 -8.05
C VAL A 304 -19.72 10.50 -8.66
N ILE A 305 -19.84 9.30 -9.24
CA ILE A 305 -21.10 8.77 -9.76
C ILE A 305 -22.17 8.69 -8.65
N ALA A 306 -21.79 8.18 -7.48
CA ALA A 306 -22.68 8.10 -6.32
C ALA A 306 -23.19 9.49 -5.90
N TYR A 307 -22.35 10.53 -5.98
CA TYR A 307 -22.80 11.91 -5.72
C TYR A 307 -23.88 12.36 -6.71
N HIS A 308 -23.71 12.10 -7.99
CA HIS A 308 -24.74 12.43 -9.00
C HIS A 308 -26.02 11.62 -8.87
N LEU A 309 -25.96 10.38 -8.36
CA LEU A 309 -27.13 9.53 -8.15
C LEU A 309 -27.89 9.87 -6.86
N TYR A 310 -27.19 10.15 -5.77
CA TYR A 310 -27.79 10.28 -4.43
C TYR A 310 -27.76 11.70 -3.87
N GLY A 311 -27.12 12.66 -4.54
CA GLY A 311 -26.91 13.99 -3.98
C GLY A 311 -25.99 13.96 -2.73
N PRO A 312 -25.99 15.01 -1.91
CA PRO A 312 -25.18 15.11 -0.68
C PRO A 312 -25.86 14.45 0.54
N GLU A 313 -26.91 13.67 0.39
CA GLU A 313 -27.85 13.28 1.46
C GLU A 313 -27.48 11.97 2.19
N LEU A 314 -26.42 11.27 1.79
CA LEU A 314 -26.00 10.06 2.50
C LEU A 314 -25.53 10.38 3.91
N ALA A 315 -25.95 9.56 4.89
CA ALA A 315 -25.65 9.76 6.30
C ALA A 315 -24.13 9.76 6.63
N SER A 316 -23.31 9.13 5.79
CA SER A 316 -21.85 9.15 5.85
C SER A 316 -21.28 9.03 4.44
N ILE A 317 -20.15 9.69 4.19
CA ILE A 317 -19.42 9.57 2.93
C ILE A 317 -18.95 8.12 2.66
N ASP A 318 -18.68 7.34 3.71
CA ASP A 318 -18.25 5.95 3.62
C ASP A 318 -19.38 5.01 3.09
N LEU A 319 -20.63 5.47 3.08
CA LEU A 319 -21.76 4.74 2.53
C LEU A 319 -21.89 4.87 1.00
N ALA A 320 -21.17 5.79 0.37
CA ALA A 320 -21.28 6.06 -1.06
C ALA A 320 -21.03 4.81 -1.92
N TYR A 321 -19.91 4.12 -1.67
CA TYR A 321 -19.58 2.91 -2.43
C TYR A 321 -20.50 1.72 -2.12
N PRO A 322 -20.81 1.39 -0.85
CA PRO A 322 -21.80 0.36 -0.53
C PRO A 322 -23.18 0.61 -1.14
N ALA A 323 -23.67 1.86 -1.13
CA ALA A 323 -24.96 2.22 -1.74
C ALA A 323 -24.92 1.98 -3.26
N LEU A 324 -23.90 2.49 -3.94
CA LEU A 324 -23.73 2.29 -5.38
C LEU A 324 -23.68 0.81 -5.75
N ILE A 325 -22.88 0.01 -5.05
CA ILE A 325 -22.76 -1.44 -5.29
C ILE A 325 -24.11 -2.12 -5.17
N ARG A 326 -24.87 -1.82 -4.13
CA ARG A 326 -26.19 -2.41 -3.90
C ARG A 326 -27.17 -2.13 -5.04
N ASP A 327 -27.10 -0.93 -5.61
CA ASP A 327 -28.07 -0.49 -6.62
C ASP A 327 -27.67 -0.89 -8.04
N VAL A 328 -26.35 -0.99 -8.35
CA VAL A 328 -25.90 -1.26 -9.73
C VAL A 328 -25.41 -2.69 -9.95
N LEU A 329 -25.02 -3.42 -8.89
CA LEU A 329 -24.44 -4.74 -9.05
C LEU A 329 -25.55 -5.81 -9.15
N PRO A 330 -25.56 -6.63 -10.21
CA PRO A 330 -26.51 -7.74 -10.30
C PRO A 330 -26.29 -8.75 -9.16
N VAL A 331 -27.39 -9.31 -8.63
CA VAL A 331 -27.37 -10.24 -7.50
C VAL A 331 -26.42 -11.43 -7.72
N TYR A 332 -26.37 -11.96 -8.95
CA TYR A 332 -25.45 -13.07 -9.29
C TYR A 332 -23.96 -12.70 -9.21
N ALA A 333 -23.61 -11.41 -9.30
CA ALA A 333 -22.24 -10.92 -9.18
C ALA A 333 -21.83 -10.61 -7.72
N SER A 334 -22.79 -10.54 -6.80
CA SER A 334 -22.54 -10.15 -5.39
C SER A 334 -21.56 -11.08 -4.68
N GLY A 335 -21.60 -12.38 -4.96
CA GLY A 335 -20.67 -13.35 -4.35
C GLY A 335 -19.24 -13.22 -4.88
N PHE A 336 -19.08 -12.94 -6.17
CA PHE A 336 -17.77 -12.62 -6.74
C PHE A 336 -17.22 -11.31 -6.15
N PHE A 337 -18.06 -10.28 -6.06
CA PHE A 337 -17.68 -9.02 -5.42
C PHE A 337 -17.24 -9.21 -3.98
N LEU A 338 -17.98 -9.98 -3.18
CA LEU A 338 -17.61 -10.31 -1.80
C LEU A 338 -16.26 -11.05 -1.73
N ALA A 339 -16.03 -12.01 -2.62
CA ALA A 339 -14.76 -12.72 -2.69
C ALA A 339 -13.59 -11.79 -3.02
N VAL A 340 -13.77 -10.84 -3.93
CA VAL A 340 -12.77 -9.82 -4.28
C VAL A 340 -12.49 -8.88 -3.10
N LEU A 341 -13.53 -8.41 -2.42
CA LEU A 341 -13.41 -7.57 -1.23
C LEU A 341 -12.64 -8.27 -0.11
N LEU A 342 -13.02 -9.51 0.22
CA LEU A 342 -12.31 -10.33 1.20
C LEU A 342 -10.88 -10.63 0.75
N GLY A 343 -10.67 -10.88 -0.54
CA GLY A 343 -9.35 -11.05 -1.13
C GLY A 343 -8.45 -9.84 -0.91
N ALA A 344 -8.96 -8.62 -1.04
CA ALA A 344 -8.23 -7.39 -0.76
C ALA A 344 -7.86 -7.26 0.74
N VAL A 345 -8.78 -7.61 1.64
CA VAL A 345 -8.51 -7.64 3.09
C VAL A 345 -7.43 -8.66 3.41
N PHE A 346 -7.56 -9.89 2.91
CA PHE A 346 -6.59 -10.96 3.16
C PHE A 346 -5.22 -10.64 2.60
N SER A 347 -5.13 -10.03 1.43
CA SER A 347 -3.86 -9.63 0.84
C SER A 347 -3.08 -8.69 1.75
N SER A 348 -3.71 -7.61 2.20
CA SER A 348 -3.08 -6.63 3.09
C SER A 348 -2.73 -7.24 4.45
N PHE A 349 -3.65 -7.99 5.05
CA PHE A 349 -3.45 -8.67 6.32
C PHE A 349 -2.31 -9.70 6.26
N ASN A 350 -2.31 -10.57 5.24
CA ASN A 350 -1.30 -11.62 5.07
C ASN A 350 0.09 -11.05 4.81
N SER A 351 0.14 -9.97 4.03
CA SER A 351 1.37 -9.25 3.72
C SER A 351 2.02 -8.65 4.95
N LEU A 352 1.23 -7.99 5.78
CA LEU A 352 1.66 -7.42 7.05
C LEU A 352 2.07 -8.51 8.05
N LEU A 353 1.27 -9.57 8.15
CA LEU A 353 1.53 -10.69 9.06
C LEU A 353 2.82 -11.43 8.68
N ASN A 354 3.01 -11.73 7.39
CA ASN A 354 4.24 -12.36 6.89
C ASN A 354 5.46 -11.47 7.12
N SER A 355 5.34 -10.16 6.90
CA SER A 355 6.44 -9.21 7.15
C SER A 355 6.75 -9.05 8.62
N ALA A 356 5.76 -8.95 9.49
CA ALA A 356 5.96 -8.89 10.94
C ALA A 356 6.67 -10.16 11.44
N ALA A 357 6.24 -11.34 10.97
CA ALA A 357 6.90 -12.61 11.29
C ALA A 357 8.34 -12.67 10.75
N THR A 358 8.58 -12.12 9.54
CA THR A 358 9.92 -12.02 8.95
C THR A 358 10.85 -11.17 9.81
N LEU A 359 10.40 -9.95 10.16
CA LEU A 359 11.15 -9.04 11.02
C LEU A 359 11.42 -9.68 12.39
N PHE A 360 10.42 -10.28 13.02
CA PHE A 360 10.61 -10.97 14.28
C PHE A 360 11.64 -12.11 14.16
N CYS A 361 11.50 -12.97 13.17
CA CYS A 361 12.37 -14.14 13.05
C CYS A 361 13.80 -13.78 12.64
N LEU A 362 13.96 -13.00 11.56
CA LEU A 362 15.27 -12.73 11.00
C LEU A 362 16.04 -11.65 11.77
N ASP A 363 15.34 -10.68 12.33
CA ASP A 363 15.97 -9.53 12.97
C ASP A 363 15.97 -9.56 14.50
N VAL A 364 15.14 -10.42 15.13
CA VAL A 364 15.10 -10.58 16.59
C VAL A 364 15.51 -11.99 17.01
N TYR A 365 14.73 -13.00 16.58
CA TYR A 365 14.89 -14.38 17.07
C TYR A 365 16.23 -15.00 16.65
N VAL A 366 16.57 -14.96 15.37
CA VAL A 366 17.81 -15.58 14.85
C VAL A 366 19.05 -14.96 15.49
N PRO A 367 19.27 -13.63 15.51
CA PRO A 367 20.43 -13.04 16.15
C PRO A 367 20.51 -13.34 17.65
N PHE A 368 19.36 -13.37 18.34
CA PHE A 368 19.31 -13.71 19.77
C PHE A 368 19.70 -15.16 20.01
N LYS A 369 19.15 -16.10 19.23
CA LYS A 369 19.39 -17.53 19.38
C LYS A 369 20.82 -17.92 19.00
N GLU A 370 21.35 -17.35 17.90
CA GLU A 370 22.73 -17.59 17.48
C GLU A 370 23.75 -17.07 18.52
N ARG A 371 23.44 -15.92 19.15
CA ARG A 371 24.25 -15.42 20.27
C ARG A 371 24.24 -16.36 21.47
N LEU A 372 23.10 -16.95 21.81
CA LEU A 372 22.98 -17.95 22.90
C LEU A 372 23.70 -19.27 22.59
N ASN A 373 23.72 -19.64 21.30
CA ASN A 373 24.36 -20.86 20.81
C ASN A 373 25.84 -20.65 20.42
N ASN A 374 26.54 -19.67 20.99
CA ASN A 374 27.94 -19.37 20.70
C ASN A 374 28.27 -19.15 19.21
N GLY A 375 27.32 -18.64 18.43
CA GLY A 375 27.46 -18.35 17.00
C GLY A 375 27.02 -19.47 16.06
N GLU A 376 26.57 -20.61 16.58
CA GLU A 376 26.00 -21.65 15.72
C GLU A 376 24.72 -21.19 15.04
N ARG A 377 24.63 -21.47 13.73
CA ARG A 377 23.46 -21.11 12.92
C ARG A 377 22.22 -21.87 13.35
N VAL A 378 21.11 -21.17 13.50
CA VAL A 378 19.81 -21.77 13.74
C VAL A 378 19.32 -22.46 12.45
N GLY A 379 18.88 -23.70 12.55
CA GLY A 379 18.41 -24.47 11.39
C GLY A 379 17.13 -23.86 10.74
N ASP A 380 17.02 -23.95 9.42
CA ASP A 380 15.93 -23.35 8.65
C ASP A 380 14.55 -23.83 9.09
N VAL A 381 14.39 -25.13 9.35
CA VAL A 381 13.12 -25.71 9.82
C VAL A 381 12.66 -25.09 11.15
N GLN A 382 13.62 -24.82 12.05
CA GLN A 382 13.32 -24.19 13.33
C GLN A 382 12.88 -22.73 13.13
N VAL A 383 13.57 -21.98 12.26
CA VAL A 383 13.22 -20.58 11.97
C VAL A 383 11.83 -20.49 11.34
N VAL A 384 11.52 -21.33 10.36
CA VAL A 384 10.19 -21.36 9.73
C VAL A 384 9.09 -21.76 10.73
N ARG A 385 9.38 -22.72 11.64
CA ARG A 385 8.43 -23.07 12.71
C ARG A 385 8.14 -21.89 13.63
N VAL A 386 9.18 -21.18 14.04
CA VAL A 386 9.03 -19.97 14.90
C VAL A 386 8.27 -18.88 14.15
N ALA A 387 8.51 -18.69 12.85
CA ALA A 387 7.77 -17.73 12.04
C ALA A 387 6.27 -18.02 12.01
N LYS A 388 5.89 -19.29 11.86
CA LYS A 388 4.48 -19.72 11.90
C LYS A 388 3.82 -19.40 13.24
N TRP A 389 4.50 -19.71 14.34
CA TRP A 389 3.99 -19.38 15.68
C TRP A 389 3.93 -17.88 15.94
N ALA A 390 4.92 -17.12 15.49
CA ALA A 390 4.92 -15.66 15.56
C ALA A 390 3.72 -15.08 14.78
N SER A 391 3.45 -15.57 13.57
CA SER A 391 2.27 -15.17 12.79
C SER A 391 0.98 -15.45 13.55
N VAL A 392 0.82 -16.61 14.14
CA VAL A 392 -0.37 -16.96 14.94
C VAL A 392 -0.51 -15.99 16.14
N ALA A 393 0.57 -15.77 16.87
CA ALA A 393 0.54 -14.87 18.05
C ALA A 393 0.18 -13.42 17.65
N ILE A 394 0.76 -12.90 16.57
CA ILE A 394 0.47 -11.55 16.06
C ILE A 394 -0.99 -11.46 15.58
N ALA A 395 -1.50 -12.49 14.89
CA ALA A 395 -2.90 -12.53 14.46
C ALA A 395 -3.86 -12.51 15.65
N LEU A 396 -3.64 -13.37 16.66
CA LEU A 396 -4.46 -13.41 17.87
C LEU A 396 -4.43 -12.07 18.63
N PHE A 397 -3.26 -11.45 18.74
CA PHE A 397 -3.14 -10.12 19.32
C PHE A 397 -3.96 -9.09 18.55
N SER A 398 -3.91 -9.13 17.21
CA SER A 398 -4.67 -8.21 16.35
C SER A 398 -6.18 -8.42 16.47
N PHE A 399 -6.67 -9.65 16.73
CA PHE A 399 -8.10 -9.91 16.98
C PHE A 399 -8.61 -9.26 18.25
N VAL A 400 -7.73 -9.07 19.25
CA VAL A 400 -8.07 -8.35 20.49
C VAL A 400 -8.03 -6.83 20.29
N VAL A 401 -7.04 -6.32 19.54
CA VAL A 401 -6.84 -4.88 19.35
C VAL A 401 -7.83 -4.29 18.33
N ALA A 402 -8.13 -5.02 17.24
CA ALA A 402 -8.95 -4.49 16.15
C ALA A 402 -10.35 -4.02 16.60
N PRO A 403 -11.12 -4.75 17.44
CA PRO A 403 -12.42 -4.26 17.90
C PRO A 403 -12.33 -2.97 18.74
N LEU A 404 -11.19 -2.70 19.39
CA LEU A 404 -11.01 -1.50 20.21
C LEU A 404 -10.94 -0.22 19.37
N LEU A 405 -10.63 -0.35 18.07
CA LEU A 405 -10.59 0.80 17.15
C LEU A 405 -11.97 1.45 16.93
N GLN A 406 -13.08 0.76 17.25
CA GLN A 406 -14.41 1.37 17.22
C GLN A 406 -14.58 2.53 18.21
N PHE A 407 -13.75 2.59 19.25
CA PHE A 407 -13.78 3.64 20.27
C PHE A 407 -12.86 4.82 19.95
N ALA A 408 -12.24 4.84 18.79
CA ALA A 408 -11.33 5.87 18.36
C ALA A 408 -12.05 7.22 18.12
N PRO A 409 -11.72 8.30 18.86
CA PRO A 409 -12.49 9.55 18.85
C PRO A 409 -12.44 10.28 17.50
N ASP A 410 -11.30 10.20 16.80
CA ASP A 410 -11.05 10.95 15.56
C ASP A 410 -11.27 10.11 14.27
N GLY A 411 -11.85 8.91 14.41
CA GLY A 411 -12.02 7.97 13.29
C GLY A 411 -10.74 7.19 12.95
N LEU A 412 -10.94 6.04 12.30
CA LEU A 412 -9.87 5.08 11.97
C LEU A 412 -8.76 5.72 11.11
N TRP A 413 -9.15 6.48 10.09
CA TRP A 413 -8.22 7.04 9.11
C TRP A 413 -7.23 8.01 9.76
N GLN A 414 -7.70 8.87 10.65
CA GLN A 414 -6.86 9.82 11.36
C GLN A 414 -5.86 9.12 12.28
N ILE A 415 -6.30 8.09 13.00
CA ILE A 415 -5.43 7.30 13.88
C ILE A 415 -4.32 6.62 13.09
N ILE A 416 -4.65 5.95 11.99
CA ILE A 416 -3.65 5.30 11.13
C ILE A 416 -2.59 6.32 10.69
N ARG A 417 -3.00 7.52 10.27
CA ARG A 417 -2.09 8.57 9.80
C ARG A 417 -1.17 9.09 10.89
N ILE A 418 -1.71 9.38 12.06
CA ILE A 418 -0.92 9.86 13.20
C ILE A 418 0.12 8.79 13.60
N PHE A 419 -0.29 7.55 13.77
CA PHE A 419 0.62 6.51 14.25
C PHE A 419 1.62 6.02 13.21
N THR A 420 1.27 5.98 11.93
CA THR A 420 2.24 5.68 10.88
C THR A 420 3.30 6.78 10.74
N GLY A 421 2.96 8.03 11.06
CA GLY A 421 3.91 9.14 11.12
C GLY A 421 5.12 8.88 12.00
N PHE A 422 4.95 8.15 13.12
CA PHE A 422 6.04 7.84 14.05
C PHE A 422 7.21 7.06 13.44
N TYR A 423 6.99 6.28 12.39
CA TYR A 423 8.04 5.50 11.77
C TYR A 423 8.30 5.80 10.29
N ASN A 424 7.32 6.40 9.58
CA ASN A 424 7.46 6.70 8.15
C ASN A 424 8.65 7.62 7.86
N ILE A 425 8.66 8.78 8.51
CA ILE A 425 9.58 9.87 8.17
C ILE A 425 11.00 9.56 8.63
N PRO A 426 11.27 9.14 9.88
CA PRO A 426 12.64 8.84 10.29
C PRO A 426 13.23 7.67 9.51
N ILE A 427 12.46 6.64 9.18
CA ILE A 427 12.98 5.50 8.41
C ILE A 427 13.38 5.93 7.00
N ILE A 428 12.54 6.68 6.26
CA ILE A 428 12.90 7.12 4.91
C ILE A 428 14.09 8.07 4.92
N ALA A 429 14.19 8.98 5.89
CA ALA A 429 15.33 9.88 6.05
C ALA A 429 16.63 9.09 6.29
N ILE A 430 16.60 8.12 7.21
CA ILE A 430 17.74 7.26 7.53
C ILE A 430 18.17 6.43 6.32
N VAL A 431 17.22 5.86 5.59
CA VAL A 431 17.52 5.03 4.41
C VAL A 431 18.10 5.87 3.28
N ILE A 432 17.54 7.04 2.98
CA ILE A 432 18.08 7.93 1.95
C ILE A 432 19.52 8.32 2.29
N VAL A 433 19.78 8.83 3.50
CA VAL A 433 21.14 9.18 3.91
C VAL A 433 22.04 7.93 3.91
N GLY A 434 21.54 6.79 4.34
CA GLY A 434 22.25 5.52 4.33
C GLY A 434 22.71 5.09 2.93
N LEU A 435 21.82 5.19 1.93
CA LEU A 435 22.10 4.79 0.54
C LEU A 435 23.00 5.77 -0.21
N PHE A 436 22.88 7.07 0.06
CA PHE A 436 23.52 8.11 -0.76
C PHE A 436 24.74 8.76 -0.10
N THR A 437 25.05 8.45 1.18
CA THR A 437 26.26 8.94 1.87
C THR A 437 27.12 7.78 2.35
N ARG A 438 28.43 8.02 2.56
CA ARG A 438 29.38 6.99 3.03
C ARG A 438 30.00 7.31 4.39
N HIS A 439 29.94 8.57 4.81
CA HIS A 439 30.67 9.10 5.97
C HIS A 439 29.83 9.24 7.24
N VAL A 440 28.50 9.21 7.11
CA VAL A 440 27.58 9.38 8.26
C VAL A 440 27.69 8.17 9.21
N PRO A 441 28.05 8.40 10.52
CA PRO A 441 28.15 7.33 11.51
C PRO A 441 26.78 6.90 12.05
N ALA A 442 26.73 5.78 12.78
CA ALA A 442 25.51 5.26 13.39
C ALA A 442 24.88 6.20 14.44
N LEU A 443 25.62 7.16 14.97
CA LEU A 443 25.09 8.19 15.87
C LEU A 443 24.00 9.04 15.19
N GLY A 444 24.15 9.33 13.88
CA GLY A 444 23.17 10.11 13.13
C GLY A 444 21.75 9.53 13.18
N PRO A 445 21.52 8.28 12.70
CA PRO A 445 20.22 7.62 12.80
C PRO A 445 19.68 7.52 14.23
N LYS A 446 20.53 7.25 15.23
CA LYS A 446 20.09 7.16 16.65
C LYS A 446 19.53 8.49 17.14
N LEU A 447 20.19 9.60 16.81
CA LEU A 447 19.71 10.94 17.16
C LEU A 447 18.42 11.27 16.41
N VAL A 448 18.32 10.91 15.12
CA VAL A 448 17.10 11.13 14.33
C VAL A 448 15.91 10.39 14.91
N ILE A 449 16.05 9.11 15.26
CA ILE A 449 14.95 8.34 15.88
C ILE A 449 14.49 9.00 17.18
N GLY A 450 15.43 9.34 18.07
CA GLY A 450 15.12 10.01 19.34
C GLY A 450 14.47 11.38 19.14
N PHE A 451 15.03 12.21 18.26
CA PHE A 451 14.49 13.50 17.90
C PHE A 451 13.07 13.39 17.33
N HIS A 452 12.87 12.50 16.35
CA HIS A 452 11.57 12.32 15.70
C HIS A 452 10.49 11.91 16.70
N LEU A 453 10.76 10.88 17.50
CA LEU A 453 9.80 10.40 18.51
C LEU A 453 9.41 11.52 19.47
N ALA A 454 10.38 12.32 19.96
CA ALA A 454 10.10 13.43 20.85
C ALA A 454 9.36 14.58 20.14
N ALA A 455 9.88 15.07 19.01
CA ALA A 455 9.31 16.20 18.29
C ALA A 455 7.92 15.88 17.76
N TYR A 456 7.73 14.71 17.15
CA TYR A 456 6.45 14.31 16.58
C TYR A 456 5.39 14.08 17.69
N SER A 457 5.79 13.47 18.83
CA SER A 457 4.89 13.34 20.00
C SER A 457 4.44 14.70 20.53
N LEU A 458 5.37 15.64 20.68
CA LEU A 458 5.04 16.99 21.15
C LEU A 458 4.09 17.70 20.17
N LEU A 459 4.35 17.63 18.87
CA LEU A 459 3.52 18.27 17.85
C LEU A 459 2.12 17.66 17.75
N GLN A 460 1.99 16.33 17.91
CA GLN A 460 0.71 15.64 17.73
C GLN A 460 -0.16 15.60 19.01
N PHE A 461 0.44 15.59 20.20
CA PHE A 461 -0.32 15.39 21.44
C PHE A 461 -0.31 16.62 22.37
N VAL A 462 0.77 17.42 22.35
CA VAL A 462 0.87 18.58 23.24
C VAL A 462 0.48 19.88 22.53
N PHE A 463 0.98 20.08 21.32
CA PHE A 463 0.79 21.33 20.56
C PHE A 463 -0.19 21.19 19.39
N LYS A 464 -1.04 20.15 19.37
CA LYS A 464 -1.99 19.87 18.28
C LYS A 464 -2.86 21.09 17.91
N GLU A 465 -3.35 21.82 18.93
CA GLU A 465 -4.23 22.98 18.74
C GLU A 465 -3.49 24.25 18.31
N GLN A 466 -2.19 24.36 18.64
CA GLN A 466 -1.37 25.52 18.29
C GLN A 466 -0.74 25.40 16.92
N VAL A 467 -0.63 24.20 16.38
CA VAL A 467 0.01 23.94 15.07
C VAL A 467 -1.06 23.94 13.98
N ALA A 468 -1.24 25.12 13.36
CA ALA A 468 -2.18 25.29 12.23
C ALA A 468 -1.65 24.74 10.89
N ILE A 469 -0.59 23.91 10.90
CA ILE A 469 0.05 23.37 9.69
C ILE A 469 -0.49 21.97 9.42
N HIS A 470 -0.92 21.71 8.17
CA HIS A 470 -1.37 20.39 7.77
C HIS A 470 -0.28 19.32 8.02
N PHE A 471 -0.64 18.16 8.55
CA PHE A 471 0.31 17.12 8.97
C PHE A 471 1.29 16.67 7.87
N LEU A 472 0.90 16.72 6.60
CA LEU A 472 1.80 16.42 5.48
C LEU A 472 2.92 17.45 5.34
N HIS A 473 2.66 18.74 5.61
CA HIS A 473 3.73 19.74 5.62
C HIS A 473 4.68 19.51 6.80
N LEU A 474 4.17 19.08 7.96
CA LEU A 474 5.00 18.68 9.10
C LEU A 474 5.94 17.52 8.75
N TYR A 475 5.46 16.54 7.98
CA TYR A 475 6.31 15.45 7.50
C TYR A 475 7.52 15.96 6.71
N ALA A 476 7.31 16.93 5.81
CA ALA A 476 8.41 17.51 5.05
C ALA A 476 9.39 18.27 5.94
N ILE A 477 8.88 19.09 6.87
CA ILE A 477 9.72 19.84 7.82
C ILE A 477 10.59 18.90 8.64
N LEU A 478 9.99 17.87 9.26
CA LEU A 478 10.71 16.88 10.05
C LEU A 478 11.74 16.13 9.20
N PHE A 479 11.35 15.67 8.00
CA PHE A 479 12.26 14.99 7.07
C PHE A 479 13.53 15.80 6.78
N PHE A 480 13.40 17.08 6.43
CA PHE A 480 14.57 17.91 6.14
C PHE A 480 15.42 18.20 7.38
N ILE A 481 14.81 18.39 8.55
CA ILE A 481 15.54 18.53 9.82
C ILE A 481 16.33 17.26 10.10
N GLU A 482 15.74 16.08 9.92
CA GLU A 482 16.36 14.77 10.14
C GLU A 482 17.55 14.52 9.20
N ILE A 483 17.37 14.83 7.90
CA ILE A 483 18.48 14.82 6.94
C ILE A 483 19.59 15.77 7.42
N GLY A 484 19.24 16.99 7.83
CA GLY A 484 20.18 17.98 8.36
C GLY A 484 20.96 17.46 9.58
N ILE A 485 20.27 16.86 10.55
CA ILE A 485 20.90 16.25 11.74
C ILE A 485 21.93 15.19 11.31
N MET A 486 21.55 14.27 10.42
CA MET A 486 22.44 13.19 9.99
C MET A 486 23.67 13.73 9.25
N LEU A 487 23.49 14.69 8.35
CA LEU A 487 24.59 15.29 7.59
C LEU A 487 25.52 16.11 8.51
N ALA A 488 24.98 16.86 9.45
CA ALA A 488 25.75 17.60 10.45
C ALA A 488 26.60 16.65 11.32
N VAL A 489 25.99 15.56 11.80
CA VAL A 489 26.74 14.52 12.55
C VAL A 489 27.81 13.89 11.67
N GLY A 490 27.52 13.64 10.40
CA GLY A 490 28.50 13.12 9.44
C GLY A 490 29.66 14.08 9.16
N TYR A 491 29.40 15.37 9.21
CA TYR A 491 30.42 16.42 9.05
C TYR A 491 31.30 16.56 10.32
N TRP A 492 30.69 16.62 11.50
CA TRP A 492 31.42 16.87 12.75
C TRP A 492 32.10 15.62 13.33
N ARG A 493 31.52 14.46 13.12
CA ARG A 493 32.05 13.16 13.60
C ARG A 493 31.96 12.11 12.48
N PRO A 494 32.70 12.27 11.38
CA PRO A 494 32.65 11.32 10.28
C PRO A 494 33.06 9.91 10.74
N ARG A 495 32.52 8.90 10.08
CA ARG A 495 32.89 7.50 10.30
C ARG A 495 34.36 7.31 9.98
N ALA A 496 35.11 6.66 10.88
CA ALA A 496 36.54 6.44 10.74
C ALA A 496 36.89 5.65 9.45
N LYS A 497 36.08 4.66 9.09
CA LYS A 497 36.18 3.91 7.84
C LYS A 497 34.92 4.21 7.01
N LEU A 498 35.12 4.75 5.81
CA LEU A 498 34.02 4.98 4.90
C LEU A 498 33.27 3.68 4.60
N TRP A 499 31.95 3.74 4.62
CA TRP A 499 31.16 2.59 4.25
C TRP A 499 31.32 2.30 2.75
N THR A 500 31.62 1.06 2.43
CA THR A 500 31.71 0.55 1.07
C THR A 500 30.58 -0.43 0.85
N TYR A 501 29.85 -0.24 -0.24
CA TYR A 501 28.79 -1.14 -0.60
C TYR A 501 29.38 -2.47 -1.07
N THR A 502 29.01 -3.56 -0.42
CA THR A 502 29.48 -4.90 -0.80
C THR A 502 28.44 -5.54 -1.72
N THR A 503 28.80 -5.78 -2.98
CA THR A 503 27.93 -6.48 -3.93
C THR A 503 28.08 -7.98 -3.73
N VAL A 504 27.03 -8.62 -3.22
CA VAL A 504 26.93 -10.07 -3.00
C VAL A 504 25.67 -10.64 -3.64
N SER A 505 25.25 -10.03 -4.77
CA SER A 505 23.98 -10.38 -5.42
C SER A 505 23.84 -11.88 -5.66
N ARG A 506 22.63 -12.38 -5.43
CA ARG A 506 22.23 -13.77 -5.67
C ARG A 506 21.33 -13.92 -6.90
N VAL A 507 21.09 -12.84 -7.59
CA VAL A 507 20.22 -12.78 -8.79
C VAL A 507 20.93 -12.03 -9.90
N ASP A 508 20.45 -12.20 -11.14
CA ASP A 508 20.93 -11.42 -12.27
C ASP A 508 20.61 -9.94 -12.09
N MET A 509 21.65 -9.11 -12.22
CA MET A 509 21.58 -7.66 -12.04
C MET A 509 21.47 -6.89 -13.36
N GLY A 510 21.24 -7.58 -14.50
CA GLY A 510 20.95 -6.94 -15.77
C GLY A 510 19.67 -6.09 -15.68
N PRO A 511 19.72 -4.77 -15.96
CA PRO A 511 18.53 -3.94 -15.90
C PRO A 511 17.59 -4.24 -17.07
N TRP A 512 16.29 -3.97 -16.87
CA TRP A 512 15.32 -4.06 -17.95
C TRP A 512 15.52 -2.93 -18.96
N ALA A 513 15.75 -3.27 -20.23
CA ALA A 513 16.06 -2.31 -21.29
C ALA A 513 14.95 -1.24 -21.48
N LEU A 514 13.69 -1.60 -21.29
CA LEU A 514 12.55 -0.69 -21.44
C LEU A 514 12.12 -0.01 -20.13
N ALA A 515 12.89 -0.14 -19.05
CA ALA A 515 12.56 0.51 -17.75
C ALA A 515 12.46 2.03 -17.89
N GLY A 516 13.38 2.67 -18.63
CA GLY A 516 13.38 4.11 -18.87
C GLY A 516 12.13 4.59 -19.61
N PRO A 517 11.81 4.05 -20.80
CA PRO A 517 10.57 4.35 -21.52
C PRO A 517 9.31 4.17 -20.65
N CYS A 518 9.21 3.06 -19.91
CA CYS A 518 8.09 2.79 -19.04
C CYS A 518 7.96 3.85 -17.92
N ALA A 519 9.06 4.25 -17.30
CA ALA A 519 9.07 5.28 -16.25
C ALA A 519 8.62 6.64 -16.78
N VAL A 520 9.05 7.03 -17.98
CA VAL A 520 8.62 8.29 -18.62
C VAL A 520 7.13 8.25 -18.95
N THR A 521 6.64 7.12 -19.45
CA THR A 521 5.19 6.94 -19.70
C THR A 521 4.42 7.09 -18.39
N LEU A 522 4.87 6.42 -17.33
CA LEU A 522 4.24 6.49 -16.03
C LEU A 522 4.17 7.92 -15.48
N PHE A 523 5.30 8.66 -15.55
CA PHE A 523 5.33 10.07 -15.15
C PHE A 523 4.41 10.94 -16.02
N SER A 524 4.39 10.72 -17.34
CA SER A 524 3.52 11.44 -18.26
C SER A 524 2.04 11.18 -17.98
N CYS A 525 1.66 9.95 -17.61
CA CYS A 525 0.31 9.64 -17.19
C CYS A 525 -0.09 10.39 -15.92
N VAL A 526 0.83 10.51 -14.95
CA VAL A 526 0.59 11.32 -13.73
C VAL A 526 0.29 12.78 -14.10
N VAL A 527 1.13 13.38 -14.95
CA VAL A 527 0.94 14.77 -15.40
C VAL A 527 -0.37 14.91 -16.18
N ALA A 528 -0.67 13.99 -17.10
CA ALA A 528 -1.89 14.00 -17.89
C ALA A 528 -3.15 13.91 -17.02
N LEU A 529 -3.16 13.09 -15.97
CA LEU A 529 -4.29 13.01 -15.02
C LEU A 529 -4.53 14.34 -14.30
N TYR A 530 -3.47 14.95 -13.76
CA TYR A 530 -3.61 16.25 -13.11
C TYR A 530 -4.04 17.35 -14.07
N LEU A 531 -3.56 17.35 -15.31
CA LEU A 531 -4.03 18.26 -16.34
C LEU A 531 -5.52 18.05 -16.64
N THR A 532 -5.94 16.80 -16.83
CA THR A 532 -7.32 16.45 -17.17
C THR A 532 -8.31 16.84 -16.06
N PHE A 533 -7.97 16.55 -14.82
CA PHE A 533 -8.80 16.81 -13.66
C PHE A 533 -8.43 18.13 -12.93
N SER A 534 -8.08 19.13 -13.68
CA SER A 534 -7.77 20.48 -13.20
C SER A 534 -8.60 21.53 -13.96
N PRO A 535 -8.55 22.81 -13.53
CA PRO A 535 -9.17 23.91 -14.28
C PRO A 535 -8.65 24.09 -15.71
N LEU A 536 -7.51 23.51 -16.06
CA LEU A 536 -7.00 23.48 -17.43
C LEU A 536 -7.70 22.45 -18.32
N GLY A 537 -8.33 21.42 -17.72
CA GLY A 537 -9.03 20.34 -18.40
C GLY A 537 -10.56 20.36 -18.16
N LEU A 538 -11.07 19.29 -17.51
CA LEU A 538 -12.51 19.06 -17.35
C LEU A 538 -13.18 19.89 -16.26
N VAL A 539 -12.42 20.50 -15.33
CA VAL A 539 -13.00 21.21 -14.18
C VAL A 539 -13.31 22.68 -14.49
N GLY A 540 -12.69 23.24 -15.54
CA GLY A 540 -12.89 24.61 -15.98
C GLY A 540 -13.53 24.71 -17.35
N ASP A 541 -13.58 25.92 -17.88
CA ASP A 541 -14.11 26.21 -19.23
C ASP A 541 -13.24 25.68 -20.36
N GLY A 542 -12.23 24.86 -20.02
CA GLY A 542 -11.23 24.33 -20.92
C GLY A 542 -10.15 25.35 -21.26
N SER A 543 -8.90 24.95 -21.22
CA SER A 543 -7.77 25.81 -21.59
C SER A 543 -7.26 25.46 -22.99
N THR A 544 -6.94 26.47 -23.79
CA THR A 544 -6.26 26.29 -25.07
C THR A 544 -4.89 25.59 -24.92
N LEU A 545 -4.34 25.53 -23.70
CA LEU A 545 -3.07 24.85 -23.40
C LEU A 545 -3.23 23.34 -23.18
N TYR A 546 -4.44 22.85 -22.87
CA TYR A 546 -4.67 21.42 -22.56
C TYR A 546 -4.22 20.51 -23.69
N GLY A 547 -4.74 20.71 -24.91
CA GLY A 547 -4.39 19.90 -26.08
C GLY A 547 -2.90 19.94 -26.43
N PRO A 548 -2.26 21.14 -26.55
CA PRO A 548 -0.83 21.23 -26.80
C PRO A 548 0.05 20.51 -25.77
N ILE A 549 -0.24 20.62 -24.46
CA ILE A 549 0.56 19.93 -23.43
C ILE A 549 0.41 18.41 -23.56
N LEU A 550 -0.80 17.89 -23.75
CA LEU A 550 -0.98 16.46 -24.01
C LEU A 550 -0.26 16.01 -25.28
N GLY A 551 -0.30 16.81 -26.35
CA GLY A 551 0.43 16.55 -27.59
C GLY A 551 1.94 16.45 -27.37
N VAL A 552 2.54 17.33 -26.56
CA VAL A 552 3.95 17.28 -26.19
C VAL A 552 4.27 16.01 -25.39
N LEU A 553 3.44 15.66 -24.40
CA LEU A 553 3.63 14.43 -23.62
C LEU A 553 3.58 13.18 -24.51
N LEU A 554 2.64 13.11 -25.43
CA LEU A 554 2.52 11.98 -26.38
C LEU A 554 3.73 11.92 -27.32
N ALA A 555 4.16 13.05 -27.89
CA ALA A 555 5.32 13.09 -28.77
C ALA A 555 6.61 12.70 -28.04
N MET A 556 6.79 13.17 -26.82
CA MET A 556 7.92 12.80 -25.97
C MET A 556 7.93 11.30 -25.69
N ASN A 557 6.78 10.72 -25.32
CA ASN A 557 6.67 9.28 -25.11
C ASN A 557 6.98 8.49 -26.37
N ALA A 558 6.40 8.86 -27.52
CA ALA A 558 6.65 8.20 -28.79
C ALA A 558 8.15 8.21 -29.15
N ALA A 559 8.82 9.35 -28.96
CA ALA A 559 10.25 9.48 -29.24
C ALA A 559 11.12 8.60 -28.33
N ILE A 560 10.78 8.53 -27.02
CA ILE A 560 11.53 7.74 -26.05
C ILE A 560 11.30 6.23 -26.27
N TRP A 561 10.08 5.80 -26.55
CA TRP A 561 9.78 4.41 -26.89
C TRP A 561 10.47 3.99 -28.19
N TRP A 562 10.46 4.82 -29.20
CA TRP A 562 11.15 4.54 -30.46
C TRP A 562 12.68 4.36 -30.29
N ARG A 563 13.30 5.19 -29.44
CA ARG A 563 14.71 5.01 -29.08
C ARG A 563 14.95 3.76 -28.25
N GLY A 564 14.10 3.52 -27.24
CA GLY A 564 14.20 2.37 -26.35
C GLY A 564 14.08 1.03 -27.09
N LEU A 565 13.13 0.91 -28.01
CA LEU A 565 12.94 -0.30 -28.83
C LEU A 565 14.07 -0.56 -29.84
N ARG A 566 14.83 0.48 -30.20
CA ARG A 566 16.02 0.31 -31.06
C ARG A 566 17.27 -0.13 -30.31
N SER A 567 17.29 0.13 -29.01
CA SER A 567 18.43 -0.20 -28.14
C SER A 567 18.22 -1.49 -27.33
N ALA A 568 17.01 -2.03 -27.27
CA ALA A 568 16.64 -3.31 -26.65
C ALA A 568 16.78 -4.48 -27.60
#